data_8e21f6a35d6a69f6f54471b0f7b3d337
#
_entry.id   8e21f6a35d6a69f6f54471b0f7b3d337
#
_cell.length_a   1.000
_cell.length_b   1.000
_cell.length_c   1.000
_cell.angle_alpha   90.00
_cell.angle_beta   90.00
_cell.angle_gamma   90.00
#
_symmetry.space_group_name_H-M   'P 1'
#
loop_
_entity.id
_entity.type
_entity.pdbx_description
1 polymer ?
#
loop_
_entity_poly.entity_id
_entity_poly.type
_entity_poly.pdbx_seq_one_letter_code
_entity_poly.pdbx_strand_id
1 'polypeptide(L)'
;MTERRALTILFADVSGSTRLFETRGDEAARHLVGSILIALAEVAARHGGRVVKTIGDEIMCTFPGPLHGLLAATDMQRRIKHDAGFQLDNLAIRVGLHHGEALVENGDVFGDAVNTAARMADKTLARRDQ
;
A
#
# COMPACT_ATOMS: atom_id res chain seq x y z
N MET A 1 12.12 -4.70 22.55
CA MET A 1 12.91 -5.86 22.14
C MET A 1 12.78 -6.09 20.65
N THR A 2 13.88 -6.30 19.96
CA THR A 2 13.90 -6.55 18.52
C THR A 2 13.71 -8.03 18.25
N GLU A 3 12.80 -8.35 17.35
CA GLU A 3 12.52 -9.73 16.97
C GLU A 3 12.70 -9.88 15.47
N ARG A 4 13.36 -10.97 15.03
CA ARG A 4 13.52 -11.30 13.63
C ARG A 4 12.40 -12.22 13.20
N ARG A 5 11.68 -11.84 12.13
CA ARG A 5 10.53 -12.62 11.65
C ARG A 5 10.51 -12.64 10.13
N ALA A 6 10.07 -13.78 9.57
CA ALA A 6 9.79 -13.89 8.16
C ALA A 6 8.38 -13.35 7.91
N LEU A 7 8.28 -12.32 7.10
CA LEU A 7 7.01 -11.64 6.80
C LEU A 7 6.93 -11.30 5.33
N THR A 8 5.70 -11.21 4.83
CA THR A 8 5.46 -10.60 3.53
C THR A 8 5.14 -9.13 3.78
N ILE A 9 5.91 -8.25 3.19
CA ILE A 9 5.79 -6.81 3.36
C ILE A 9 5.18 -6.24 2.08
N LEU A 10 4.15 -5.42 2.24
CA LEU A 10 3.43 -4.82 1.12
C LEU A 10 3.40 -3.31 1.31
N PHE A 11 3.76 -2.59 0.24
CA PHE A 11 3.55 -1.16 0.13
C PHE A 11 2.51 -0.91 -0.95
N ALA A 12 1.56 -0.04 -0.65
CA ALA A 12 0.60 0.43 -1.63
C ALA A 12 0.58 1.95 -1.58
N ASP A 13 0.71 2.57 -2.73
CA ASP A 13 0.90 4.00 -2.87
C ASP A 13 -0.14 4.55 -3.86
N VAL A 14 -0.71 5.70 -3.55
CA VAL A 14 -1.73 6.30 -4.42
C VAL A 14 -1.06 6.99 -5.60
N SER A 15 -1.48 6.62 -6.80
CA SER A 15 -1.03 7.24 -8.04
C SER A 15 -2.05 8.26 -8.51
N GLY A 16 -1.59 9.44 -8.90
CA GLY A 16 -2.46 10.52 -9.35
C GLY A 16 -2.80 11.54 -8.27
N SER A 17 -2.23 11.39 -7.07
CA SER A 17 -2.53 12.30 -5.96
C SER A 17 -2.06 13.72 -6.21
N THR A 18 -0.92 13.92 -6.86
CA THR A 18 -0.42 15.26 -7.18
C THR A 18 -1.43 16.03 -8.02
N ARG A 19 -1.93 15.40 -9.08
CA ARG A 19 -2.94 15.99 -9.93
C ARG A 19 -4.23 16.26 -9.16
N LEU A 20 -4.59 15.37 -8.26
CA LEU A 20 -5.76 15.52 -7.42
C LEU A 20 -5.68 16.78 -6.56
N PHE A 21 -4.51 17.02 -5.94
CA PHE A 21 -4.29 18.22 -5.15
C PHE A 21 -4.41 19.48 -6.00
N GLU A 22 -3.91 19.45 -7.23
CA GLU A 22 -4.00 20.59 -8.14
C GLU A 22 -5.42 20.86 -8.60
N THR A 23 -6.23 19.84 -8.87
CA THR A 23 -7.56 20.00 -9.46
C THR A 23 -8.65 20.17 -8.42
N ARG A 24 -8.54 19.54 -7.26
CA ARG A 24 -9.59 19.57 -6.23
C ARG A 24 -9.25 20.38 -5.00
N GLY A 25 -7.99 20.80 -4.85
CA GLY A 25 -7.52 21.51 -3.68
C GLY A 25 -7.10 20.55 -2.56
N ASP A 26 -6.37 21.10 -1.61
CA ASP A 26 -5.70 20.30 -0.58
C ASP A 26 -6.66 19.51 0.31
N GLU A 27 -7.72 20.14 0.76
CA GLU A 27 -8.63 19.52 1.71
C GLU A 27 -9.39 18.34 1.10
N ALA A 28 -9.98 18.56 -0.09
CA ALA A 28 -10.70 17.49 -0.78
C ALA A 28 -9.78 16.34 -1.20
N ALA A 29 -8.57 16.68 -1.66
CA ALA A 29 -7.59 15.68 -2.06
C ALA A 29 -7.14 14.83 -0.87
N ARG A 30 -6.86 15.45 0.26
CA ARG A 30 -6.47 14.72 1.48
C ARG A 30 -7.58 13.78 1.94
N HIS A 31 -8.83 14.22 1.85
CA HIS A 31 -9.96 13.40 2.22
C HIS A 31 -10.07 12.16 1.32
N LEU A 32 -9.92 12.34 0.01
CA LEU A 32 -9.97 11.23 -0.95
C LEU A 32 -8.81 10.26 -0.74
N VAL A 33 -7.60 10.75 -0.58
CA VAL A 33 -6.43 9.90 -0.31
C VAL A 33 -6.65 9.12 0.99
N GLY A 34 -7.14 9.78 2.03
CA GLY A 34 -7.46 9.12 3.29
C GLY A 34 -8.48 8.00 3.12
N SER A 35 -9.50 8.24 2.30
CA SER A 35 -10.52 7.22 2.01
C SER A 35 -9.94 6.00 1.31
N ILE A 36 -9.00 6.21 0.37
CA ILE A 36 -8.31 5.11 -0.28
C ILE A 36 -7.51 4.32 0.74
N LEU A 37 -6.72 4.99 1.58
CA LEU A 37 -5.88 4.30 2.57
C LEU A 37 -6.74 3.48 3.54
N ILE A 38 -7.90 4.00 3.94
CA ILE A 38 -8.84 3.26 4.78
C ILE A 38 -9.33 2.01 4.06
N ALA A 39 -9.70 2.12 2.79
CA ALA A 39 -10.15 0.99 1.99
C ALA A 39 -9.06 -0.08 1.88
N LEU A 40 -7.81 0.33 1.67
CA LEU A 40 -6.68 -0.59 1.60
C LEU A 40 -6.43 -1.28 2.94
N ALA A 41 -6.56 -0.56 4.04
CA ALA A 41 -6.42 -1.14 5.39
C ALA A 41 -7.47 -2.22 5.64
N GLU A 42 -8.70 -1.99 5.21
CA GLU A 42 -9.78 -2.97 5.34
C GLU A 42 -9.48 -4.24 4.54
N VAL A 43 -8.97 -4.09 3.32
CA VAL A 43 -8.58 -5.23 2.49
C VAL A 43 -7.46 -6.01 3.16
N ALA A 44 -6.42 -5.33 3.65
CA ALA A 44 -5.32 -5.97 4.34
C ALA A 44 -5.82 -6.82 5.52
N ALA A 45 -6.70 -6.24 6.34
CA ALA A 45 -7.25 -6.94 7.50
C ALA A 45 -8.01 -8.22 7.11
N ARG A 46 -8.76 -8.18 6.02
CA ARG A 46 -9.52 -9.36 5.55
C ARG A 46 -8.62 -10.51 5.12
N HIS A 47 -7.37 -10.22 4.78
CA HIS A 47 -6.39 -11.23 4.37
C HIS A 47 -5.39 -11.56 5.46
N GLY A 48 -5.72 -11.28 6.71
CA GLY A 48 -4.86 -11.60 7.85
C GLY A 48 -3.66 -10.68 7.98
N GLY A 49 -3.69 -9.54 7.31
CA GLY A 49 -2.62 -8.57 7.35
C GLY A 49 -2.75 -7.58 8.49
N ARG A 50 -1.68 -6.88 8.75
CA ARG A 50 -1.60 -5.83 9.75
C ARG A 50 -1.04 -4.56 9.10
N VAL A 51 -1.70 -3.45 9.32
CA VAL A 51 -1.17 -2.15 8.90
C VAL A 51 -0.07 -1.77 9.89
N VAL A 52 1.13 -1.57 9.38
CA VAL A 52 2.27 -1.12 10.19
C VAL A 52 2.19 0.39 10.39
N LYS A 53 2.03 1.11 9.29
CA LYS A 53 1.94 2.58 9.32
C LYS A 53 1.49 3.12 7.98
N THR A 54 1.11 4.39 7.97
CA THR A 54 0.90 5.15 6.74
C THR A 54 1.94 6.26 6.68
N ILE A 55 2.42 6.56 5.48
CA ILE A 55 3.42 7.61 5.24
C ILE A 55 2.92 8.41 4.04
N GLY A 56 2.41 9.62 4.29
CA GLY A 56 1.81 10.43 3.22
C GLY A 56 0.64 9.70 2.56
N ASP A 57 0.77 9.40 1.27
CA ASP A 57 -0.24 8.68 0.49
C ASP A 57 0.09 7.20 0.30
N GLU A 58 0.90 6.64 1.19
CA GLU A 58 1.37 5.26 1.13
C GLU A 58 0.98 4.51 2.40
N ILE A 59 0.66 3.24 2.26
CA ILE A 59 0.39 2.34 3.39
C ILE A 59 1.39 1.18 3.36
N MET A 60 1.91 0.83 4.53
CA MET A 60 2.77 -0.32 4.72
C MET A 60 2.05 -1.38 5.54
N CYS A 61 1.95 -2.58 4.99
CA CYS A 61 1.28 -3.71 5.63
C CYS A 61 2.21 -4.91 5.70
N THR A 62 1.94 -5.81 6.65
CA THR A 62 2.62 -7.11 6.71
C THR A 62 1.60 -8.24 6.73
N PHE A 63 2.01 -9.37 6.19
CA PHE A 63 1.20 -10.59 6.12
C PHE A 63 2.05 -11.77 6.56
N PRO A 64 1.42 -12.83 7.11
CA PRO A 64 2.19 -13.99 7.58
C PRO A 64 2.84 -14.79 6.43
N GLY A 65 2.31 -14.69 5.22
CA GLY A 65 2.85 -15.44 4.10
C GLY A 65 2.60 -14.77 2.75
N PRO A 66 3.33 -15.23 1.72
CA PRO A 66 3.24 -14.61 0.39
C PRO A 66 1.86 -14.70 -0.25
N LEU A 67 1.15 -15.80 -0.05
CA LEU A 67 -0.18 -15.97 -0.64
C LEU A 67 -1.15 -14.95 -0.08
N HIS A 68 -1.14 -14.74 1.24
CA HIS A 68 -2.00 -13.74 1.87
C HIS A 68 -1.72 -12.35 1.30
N GLY A 69 -0.44 -12.00 1.15
CA GLY A 69 -0.05 -10.72 0.57
C GLY A 69 -0.48 -10.57 -0.87
N LEU A 70 -0.32 -11.62 -1.68
CA LEU A 70 -0.71 -11.60 -3.09
C LEU A 70 -2.23 -11.43 -3.25
N LEU A 71 -3.01 -12.16 -2.47
CA LEU A 71 -4.47 -12.04 -2.50
C LEU A 71 -4.92 -10.65 -2.07
N ALA A 72 -4.29 -10.12 -1.03
CA ALA A 72 -4.57 -8.76 -0.57
C ALA A 72 -4.25 -7.75 -1.67
N ALA A 73 -3.09 -7.87 -2.31
CA ALA A 73 -2.68 -6.96 -3.39
C ALA A 73 -3.70 -6.99 -4.54
N THR A 74 -4.17 -8.17 -4.92
CA THR A 74 -5.16 -8.34 -5.97
C THR A 74 -6.48 -7.66 -5.60
N ASP A 75 -6.94 -7.88 -4.36
CA ASP A 75 -8.19 -7.28 -3.89
C ASP A 75 -8.08 -5.76 -3.73
N MET A 76 -6.91 -5.26 -3.33
CA MET A 76 -6.66 -3.83 -3.27
C MET A 76 -6.84 -3.19 -4.65
N GLN A 77 -6.24 -3.81 -5.69
CA GLN A 77 -6.38 -3.32 -7.05
C GLN A 77 -7.85 -3.34 -7.52
N ARG A 78 -8.56 -4.41 -7.22
CA ARG A 78 -9.98 -4.51 -7.56
C ARG A 78 -10.81 -3.45 -6.85
N ARG A 79 -10.54 -3.28 -5.56
CA ARG A 79 -11.30 -2.32 -4.73
C ARG A 79 -11.20 -0.91 -5.27
N ILE A 80 -10.00 -0.49 -5.68
CA ILE A 80 -9.79 0.85 -6.23
C ILE A 80 -10.36 0.95 -7.65
N LYS A 81 -10.11 -0.05 -8.48
CA LYS A 81 -10.55 -0.05 -9.88
C LYS A 81 -12.07 -0.01 -10.02
N HIS A 82 -12.79 -0.67 -9.12
CA HIS A 82 -14.25 -0.77 -9.20
C HIS A 82 -14.99 0.27 -8.36
N ASP A 83 -14.27 1.20 -7.74
CA ASP A 83 -14.91 2.29 -6.99
C ASP A 83 -15.15 3.48 -7.91
N ALA A 84 -16.40 3.76 -8.19
CA ALA A 84 -16.77 4.84 -9.10
C ALA A 84 -16.26 6.20 -8.63
N GLY A 85 -16.28 6.43 -7.32
CA GLY A 85 -15.79 7.68 -6.74
C GLY A 85 -14.31 7.91 -6.98
N PHE A 86 -13.50 6.86 -6.82
CA PHE A 86 -12.07 6.96 -7.08
C PHE A 86 -11.76 7.08 -8.56
N GLN A 87 -12.53 6.43 -9.41
CA GLN A 87 -12.31 6.45 -10.86
C GLN A 87 -12.66 7.78 -11.51
N LEU A 88 -13.52 8.58 -10.89
CA LEU A 88 -13.80 9.94 -11.38
C LEU A 88 -12.54 10.79 -11.50
N ASP A 89 -11.56 10.56 -10.63
CA ASP A 89 -10.32 11.30 -10.61
C ASP A 89 -9.13 10.50 -11.18
N ASN A 90 -9.41 9.39 -11.84
CA ASN A 90 -8.39 8.51 -12.42
C ASN A 90 -7.35 8.05 -11.39
N LEU A 91 -7.78 7.82 -10.16
CA LEU A 91 -6.89 7.36 -9.11
C LEU A 91 -6.58 5.88 -9.29
N ALA A 92 -5.35 5.52 -8.99
CA ALA A 92 -4.87 4.15 -9.06
C ALA A 92 -3.91 3.94 -7.91
N ILE A 93 -3.52 2.70 -7.68
CA ILE A 93 -2.51 2.38 -6.67
C ILE A 93 -1.37 1.60 -7.30
N ARG A 94 -0.19 1.79 -6.74
CA ARG A 94 1.00 1.02 -7.06
C ARG A 94 1.24 0.10 -5.88
N VAL A 95 1.38 -1.19 -6.14
CA VAL A 95 1.59 -2.17 -5.08
C VAL A 95 2.90 -2.91 -5.33
N GLY A 96 3.73 -2.98 -4.29
CA GLY A 96 4.92 -3.79 -4.30
C GLY A 96 4.92 -4.67 -3.07
N LEU A 97 5.30 -5.94 -3.21
CA LEU A 97 5.41 -6.83 -2.07
C LEU A 97 6.64 -7.72 -2.18
N HIS A 98 7.15 -8.11 -1.04
CA HIS A 98 8.34 -8.95 -0.93
C HIS A 98 8.28 -9.74 0.36
N HIS A 99 8.61 -11.03 0.28
CA HIS A 99 8.68 -11.89 1.46
C HIS A 99 10.13 -12.06 1.86
N GLY A 100 10.42 -11.84 3.13
CA GLY A 100 11.77 -12.00 3.64
C GLY A 100 11.83 -11.78 5.14
N GLU A 101 13.04 -11.91 5.68
CA GLU A 101 13.26 -11.64 7.10
C GLU A 101 13.29 -10.13 7.35
N ALA A 102 12.63 -9.75 8.41
CA ALA A 102 12.60 -8.36 8.85
C ALA A 102 12.74 -8.29 10.37
N LEU A 103 13.11 -7.13 10.85
CA LEU A 103 13.23 -6.84 12.28
C LEU A 103 11.96 -6.14 12.73
N VAL A 104 11.34 -6.66 13.78
CA VAL A 104 10.11 -6.09 14.35
C VAL A 104 10.43 -5.53 15.71
N GLU A 105 10.10 -4.26 15.93
CA GLU A 105 10.33 -3.59 17.19
C GLU A 105 9.30 -2.49 17.40
N ASN A 106 8.64 -2.51 18.54
CA ASN A 106 7.65 -1.50 18.91
C ASN A 106 6.58 -1.27 17.86
N GLY A 107 6.14 -2.34 17.21
CA GLY A 107 5.11 -2.27 16.19
C GLY A 107 5.57 -1.81 14.82
N ASP A 108 6.83 -1.42 14.68
CA ASP A 108 7.41 -1.07 13.38
C ASP A 108 8.23 -2.24 12.81
N VAL A 109 8.55 -2.16 11.53
CA VAL A 109 9.24 -3.22 10.80
C VAL A 109 10.37 -2.61 9.98
N PHE A 110 11.56 -3.22 10.05
CA PHE A 110 12.78 -2.69 9.44
C PHE A 110 13.55 -3.77 8.68
N GLY A 111 14.44 -3.35 7.80
CA GLY A 111 15.43 -4.20 7.16
C GLY A 111 15.37 -4.19 5.66
N ASP A 112 16.23 -4.99 5.03
CA ASP A 112 16.36 -5.05 3.57
C ASP A 112 15.07 -5.50 2.89
N ALA A 113 14.30 -6.38 3.51
CA ALA A 113 13.02 -6.83 2.96
C ALA A 113 12.05 -5.67 2.81
N VAL A 114 12.05 -4.73 3.76
CA VAL A 114 11.22 -3.52 3.69
C VAL A 114 11.64 -2.65 2.51
N ASN A 115 12.94 -2.42 2.36
CA ASN A 115 13.48 -1.61 1.28
C ASN A 115 13.18 -2.24 -0.09
N THR A 116 13.27 -3.57 -0.19
CA THR A 116 12.97 -4.29 -1.41
C THR A 116 11.50 -4.15 -1.79
N ALA A 117 10.59 -4.29 -0.83
CA ALA A 117 9.16 -4.13 -1.08
C ALA A 117 8.84 -2.71 -1.58
N ALA A 118 9.45 -1.70 -0.97
CA ALA A 118 9.27 -0.31 -1.38
C ALA A 118 9.73 -0.08 -2.82
N ARG A 119 10.90 -0.64 -3.18
CA ARG A 119 11.41 -0.54 -4.55
C ARG A 119 10.51 -1.24 -5.57
N MET A 120 9.87 -2.34 -5.17
CA MET A 120 8.93 -3.05 -6.05
C MET A 120 7.72 -2.19 -6.39
N ALA A 121 7.20 -1.43 -5.44
CA ALA A 121 6.11 -0.49 -5.68
C ALA A 121 6.51 0.57 -6.71
N ASP A 122 7.71 1.14 -6.56
CA ASP A 122 8.23 2.16 -7.49
C ASP A 122 8.40 1.59 -8.91
N LYS A 123 8.91 0.37 -9.04
CA LYS A 123 9.07 -0.28 -10.33
C LYS A 123 7.74 -0.56 -11.03
N THR A 124 6.72 -0.89 -10.26
CA THR A 124 5.39 -1.12 -10.79
C THR A 124 4.86 0.14 -11.47
N LEU A 125 5.10 1.30 -10.87
CA LEU A 125 4.74 2.58 -11.48
C LEU A 125 5.48 2.80 -12.79
N ALA A 126 6.80 2.61 -12.78
CA ALA A 126 7.61 2.84 -13.97
C ALA A 126 7.12 2.02 -15.16
N ARG A 127 6.69 0.78 -14.93
CA ARG A 127 6.14 -0.07 -15.98
C ARG A 127 4.83 0.44 -16.54
N ARG A 128 3.98 1.02 -15.69
CA ARG A 128 2.67 1.52 -16.13
C ARG A 128 2.80 2.76 -17.01
N ASP A 129 3.85 3.52 -16.81
CA ASP A 129 4.09 4.74 -17.57
C ASP A 129 4.68 4.46 -18.95
N GLN A 130 5.06 3.23 -19.20
CA GLN A 130 5.56 2.78 -20.48
C GLN A 130 4.45 2.09 -21.28
#